data_e2041e8f7f5e07e0402ed17c13548e93
#
_entry.id   e2041e8f7f5e07e0402ed17c13548e93
#
_cell.length_a   1.000
_cell.length_b   1.000
_cell.length_c   1.000
_cell.angle_alpha   90.00
_cell.angle_beta   90.00
_cell.angle_gamma   90.00
#
_symmetry.space_group_name_H-M   'P 1'
#
loop_
_entity.id
_entity.type
_entity.pdbx_description
1 polymer ?
#
loop_
_entity_poly.entity_id
_entity_poly.type
_entity_poly.pdbx_seq_one_letter_code
_entity_poly.pdbx_strand_id
1 'polypeptide(L)'
;MIPAALLLAACAAPVPPLAQGLPLGITPASDQAFDERVQSRFPPGSAADVLVSELRREHFVIVGHEFTKDYELSASRSRESFPCKDTWRVYWNIKDDKISALKGTYSLVCL
;
A
#
# COMPACT_ATOMS: atom_id res chain seq x y z
N MET A 1 22.09 -20.87 17.83
CA MET A 1 21.58 -20.77 17.63
C MET A 1 20.61 -20.41 16.88
N ILE A 2 19.95 -20.09 16.19
CA ILE A 2 18.97 -19.59 15.68
C ILE A 2 19.08 -19.17 14.39
N PRO A 3 19.85 -19.01 13.76
CA PRO A 3 19.97 -18.35 12.52
C PRO A 3 19.24 -18.93 11.33
N ALA A 4 18.97 -20.21 11.36
CA ALA A 4 18.28 -20.82 10.22
C ALA A 4 16.88 -20.22 9.99
N ALA A 5 16.16 -19.96 11.06
CA ALA A 5 14.83 -19.38 10.92
C ALA A 5 14.90 -17.96 10.37
N LEU A 6 15.88 -17.19 10.80
CA LEU A 6 16.06 -15.83 10.31
C LEU A 6 16.41 -15.82 8.84
N LEU A 7 17.22 -16.75 8.39
CA LEU A 7 17.59 -16.82 6.98
C LEU A 7 16.40 -17.14 6.10
N LEU A 8 15.52 -18.03 6.55
CA LEU A 8 14.32 -18.34 5.79
C LEU A 8 13.40 -17.14 5.68
N ALA A 9 13.26 -16.38 6.76
CA ALA A 9 12.45 -15.19 6.74
C ALA A 9 13.00 -14.16 5.75
N ALA A 10 14.32 -14.09 5.64
CA ALA A 10 14.95 -13.14 4.73
C ALA A 10 14.76 -13.48 3.26
N CYS A 11 14.38 -14.72 2.93
CA CYS A 11 14.15 -15.10 1.55
C CYS A 11 12.77 -14.72 1.04
N ALA A 12 11.84 -14.39 1.93
CA ALA A 12 10.50 -14.05 1.54
C ALA A 12 10.41 -12.54 1.30
N ALA A 13 9.80 -12.14 0.19
CA ALA A 13 9.55 -10.73 -0.07
C ALA A 13 8.53 -10.23 0.97
N PRO A 14 8.83 -9.15 1.67
CA PRO A 14 7.97 -8.70 2.75
C PRO A 14 6.72 -7.99 2.26
N VAL A 15 5.64 -8.17 3.01
CA VAL A 15 4.45 -7.36 2.87
C VAL A 15 4.76 -5.99 3.49
N PRO A 16 4.35 -4.88 2.89
CA PRO A 16 4.61 -3.59 3.49
C PRO A 16 3.94 -3.45 4.85
N PRO A 17 4.54 -2.73 5.81
CA PRO A 17 3.94 -2.57 7.14
C PRO A 17 2.50 -2.11 7.10
N LEU A 18 2.12 -1.25 6.15
CA LEU A 18 0.76 -0.77 6.01
C LEU A 18 -0.23 -1.90 5.74
N ALA A 19 0.21 -3.02 5.19
CA ALA A 19 -0.63 -4.15 4.86
C ALA A 19 -0.41 -5.36 5.78
N GLN A 20 0.37 -5.22 6.84
CA GLN A 20 0.67 -6.34 7.74
C GLN A 20 -0.59 -6.88 8.40
N GLY A 21 -0.71 -8.20 8.38
CA GLY A 21 -1.83 -8.88 9.01
C GLY A 21 -3.14 -8.86 8.23
N LEU A 22 -3.16 -8.24 7.05
CA LEU A 22 -4.36 -8.18 6.25
C LEU A 22 -4.45 -9.38 5.31
N PRO A 23 -5.68 -9.78 4.91
CA PRO A 23 -5.83 -10.90 3.99
C PRO A 23 -5.24 -10.58 2.62
N LEU A 24 -4.67 -11.58 1.98
CA LEU A 24 -4.13 -11.49 0.63
C LEU A 24 -4.95 -12.41 -0.25
N GLY A 25 -4.86 -12.19 -1.55
CA GLY A 25 -5.55 -13.04 -2.50
C GLY A 25 -6.64 -12.30 -3.26
N ILE A 26 -7.22 -12.99 -4.24
CA ILE A 26 -8.22 -12.36 -5.11
C ILE A 26 -9.57 -12.43 -4.43
N THR A 27 -9.85 -11.49 -3.55
CA THR A 27 -11.15 -11.38 -2.91
C THR A 27 -11.48 -9.91 -2.69
N PRO A 28 -12.78 -9.54 -2.74
CA PRO A 28 -13.16 -8.17 -2.39
C PRO A 28 -12.76 -7.81 -0.96
N ALA A 29 -12.70 -8.80 -0.07
CA ALA A 29 -12.32 -8.56 1.31
C ALA A 29 -10.88 -8.08 1.44
N SER A 30 -9.96 -8.59 0.60
CA SER A 30 -8.57 -8.16 0.65
C SER A 30 -8.41 -6.70 0.25
N ASP A 31 -9.11 -6.29 -0.79
CA ASP A 31 -9.07 -4.92 -1.26
C ASP A 31 -9.69 -3.98 -0.23
N GLN A 32 -10.86 -4.34 0.29
CA GLN A 32 -11.57 -3.54 1.27
C GLN A 32 -10.77 -3.41 2.57
N ALA A 33 -10.15 -4.48 3.01
CA ALA A 33 -9.36 -4.46 4.24
C ALA A 33 -8.18 -3.50 4.14
N PHE A 34 -7.54 -3.45 2.97
CA PHE A 34 -6.42 -2.52 2.78
C PHE A 34 -6.92 -1.08 2.77
N ASP A 35 -8.04 -0.81 2.08
CA ASP A 35 -8.60 0.54 2.08
C ASP A 35 -8.93 0.99 3.51
N GLU A 36 -9.55 0.11 4.30
CA GLU A 36 -9.90 0.44 5.69
C GLU A 36 -8.65 0.73 6.53
N ARG A 37 -7.56 -0.03 6.31
CA ARG A 37 -6.32 0.19 7.01
C ARG A 37 -5.73 1.55 6.66
N VAL A 38 -5.75 1.92 5.37
CA VAL A 38 -5.24 3.19 4.90
C VAL A 38 -6.05 4.34 5.51
N GLN A 39 -7.38 4.22 5.49
CA GLN A 39 -8.25 5.25 6.06
C GLN A 39 -8.03 5.41 7.56
N SER A 40 -7.81 4.32 8.25
CA SER A 40 -7.57 4.34 9.69
C SER A 40 -6.21 4.95 10.04
N ARG A 41 -5.19 4.64 9.24
CA ARG A 41 -3.84 5.12 9.50
C ARG A 41 -3.70 6.60 9.19
N PHE A 42 -4.42 7.09 8.19
CA PHE A 42 -4.38 8.48 7.76
C PHE A 42 -5.78 9.05 7.69
N PRO A 43 -6.38 9.38 8.84
CA PRO A 43 -7.76 9.87 8.85
C PRO A 43 -7.90 11.19 8.12
N PRO A 44 -9.13 11.57 7.72
CA PRO A 44 -9.37 12.81 6.98
C PRO A 44 -8.77 14.01 7.68
N GLY A 45 -8.13 14.88 6.92
CA GLY A 45 -7.47 16.06 7.47
C GLY A 45 -6.04 15.82 7.91
N SER A 46 -5.52 14.58 7.77
CA SER A 46 -4.11 14.31 8.06
C SER A 46 -3.22 15.12 7.13
N ALA A 47 -2.02 15.47 7.60
CA ALA A 47 -1.07 16.21 6.79
C ALA A 47 -0.61 15.34 5.62
N ALA A 48 -0.61 15.92 4.41
CA ALA A 48 -0.24 15.17 3.22
C ALA A 48 1.21 14.74 3.23
N ASP A 49 2.11 15.53 3.80
CA ASP A 49 3.53 15.18 3.84
C ASP A 49 3.79 14.01 4.79
N VAL A 50 2.96 13.81 5.80
CA VAL A 50 3.09 12.65 6.69
C VAL A 50 2.76 11.38 5.91
N LEU A 51 1.70 11.43 5.09
CA LEU A 51 1.36 10.29 4.23
C LEU A 51 2.50 9.96 3.29
N VAL A 52 3.04 10.96 2.60
CA VAL A 52 4.11 10.73 1.62
C VAL A 52 5.36 10.18 2.30
N SER A 53 5.74 10.72 3.46
CA SER A 53 6.89 10.23 4.20
C SER A 53 6.72 8.77 4.59
N GLU A 54 5.55 8.41 5.07
CA GLU A 54 5.29 7.05 5.49
C GLU A 54 5.32 6.09 4.30
N LEU A 55 4.70 6.48 3.18
CA LEU A 55 4.71 5.65 1.98
C LEU A 55 6.13 5.43 1.44
N ARG A 56 6.95 6.49 1.45
CA ARG A 56 8.34 6.36 1.01
C ARG A 56 9.13 5.45 1.94
N ARG A 57 8.90 5.57 3.23
CA ARG A 57 9.60 4.71 4.19
C ARG A 57 9.25 3.25 3.97
N GLU A 58 8.03 2.98 3.52
CA GLU A 58 7.59 1.62 3.23
C GLU A 58 7.88 1.21 1.78
N HIS A 59 8.69 1.98 1.09
CA HIS A 59 9.14 1.68 -0.28
C HIS A 59 8.04 1.72 -1.34
N PHE A 60 7.00 2.50 -1.11
CA PHE A 60 6.05 2.78 -2.18
C PHE A 60 6.69 3.79 -3.15
N VAL A 61 6.40 3.62 -4.42
CA VAL A 61 6.85 4.53 -5.45
C VAL A 61 5.75 5.59 -5.65
N ILE A 62 6.10 6.85 -5.42
CA ILE A 62 5.13 7.95 -5.57
C ILE A 62 5.05 8.30 -7.04
N VAL A 63 3.83 8.36 -7.56
CA VAL A 63 3.59 8.72 -8.96
C VAL A 63 2.65 9.92 -8.94
N GLY A 64 2.91 10.91 -9.76
CA GLY A 64 2.05 12.08 -9.82
C GLY A 64 0.72 11.73 -10.47
N HIS A 65 0.41 12.41 -11.55
CA HIS A 65 -0.83 12.12 -12.26
C HIS A 65 -0.83 10.70 -12.79
N GLU A 66 -1.90 9.98 -12.49
CA GLU A 66 -2.11 8.66 -13.02
C GLU A 66 -3.35 8.70 -13.87
N PHE A 67 -3.81 7.55 -14.29
CA PHE A 67 -4.95 7.45 -15.20
C PHE A 67 -6.30 7.56 -14.51
N THR A 68 -6.32 7.95 -13.24
CA THR A 68 -7.59 8.11 -12.53
C THR A 68 -8.02 9.55 -12.58
N LYS A 69 -9.31 9.78 -12.77
CA LYS A 69 -9.86 11.13 -12.81
C LYS A 69 -10.11 11.68 -11.42
N ASP A 70 -10.25 10.78 -10.44
CA ASP A 70 -10.68 11.17 -9.11
C ASP A 70 -9.56 11.54 -8.17
N TYR A 71 -8.32 11.16 -8.50
CA TYR A 71 -7.20 11.38 -7.60
C TYR A 71 -6.02 11.99 -8.34
N GLU A 72 -5.38 12.96 -7.70
CA GLU A 72 -4.24 13.67 -8.27
C GLU A 72 -2.92 12.94 -8.10
N LEU A 73 -2.82 12.17 -7.03
CA LEU A 73 -1.56 11.51 -6.65
C LEU A 73 -1.80 10.05 -6.34
N SER A 74 -0.78 9.26 -6.57
CA SER A 74 -0.84 7.85 -6.20
C SER A 74 0.54 7.34 -5.83
N ALA A 75 0.55 6.22 -5.12
CA ALA A 75 1.77 5.50 -4.80
C ALA A 75 1.47 4.02 -4.92
N SER A 76 2.48 3.25 -5.33
CA SER A 76 2.28 1.81 -5.45
C SER A 76 3.50 1.06 -4.93
N ARG A 77 3.23 -0.13 -4.40
CA ARG A 77 4.27 -1.08 -4.04
C ARG A 77 3.82 -2.46 -4.48
N SER A 78 4.72 -3.19 -5.12
CA SER A 78 4.44 -4.55 -5.58
C SER A 78 5.35 -5.54 -4.87
N ARG A 79 4.88 -6.78 -4.78
CA ARG A 79 5.64 -7.88 -4.24
C ARG A 79 5.50 -9.07 -5.18
N GLU A 80 6.63 -9.62 -5.61
CA GLU A 80 6.61 -10.82 -6.42
C GLU A 80 6.37 -12.02 -5.52
N SER A 81 5.41 -12.85 -5.89
CA SER A 81 5.20 -14.13 -5.24
C SER A 81 4.79 -15.09 -6.33
N PHE A 82 5.75 -15.45 -7.15
CA PHE A 82 5.52 -16.26 -8.35
C PHE A 82 4.63 -17.46 -8.07
N PRO A 83 3.64 -17.74 -8.92
CA PRO A 83 3.37 -17.11 -10.23
C PRO A 83 2.52 -15.85 -10.16
N CYS A 84 2.39 -15.25 -9.01
CA CYS A 84 1.54 -14.10 -8.80
C CYS A 84 2.34 -12.86 -8.40
N LYS A 85 1.68 -11.72 -8.44
CA LYS A 85 2.25 -10.46 -8.02
C LYS A 85 1.20 -9.69 -7.27
N ASP A 86 1.51 -9.33 -6.02
CA ASP A 86 0.65 -8.46 -5.21
C ASP A 86 0.99 -7.02 -5.49
N THR A 87 -0.01 -6.15 -5.55
CA THR A 87 0.22 -4.72 -5.67
C THR A 87 -0.71 -3.97 -4.75
N TRP A 88 -0.14 -3.10 -3.93
CA TRP A 88 -0.86 -2.18 -3.05
C TRP A 88 -0.73 -0.80 -3.64
N ARG A 89 -1.85 -0.07 -3.76
CA ARG A 89 -1.85 1.30 -4.25
C ARG A 89 -2.59 2.20 -3.30
N VAL A 90 -2.11 3.42 -3.16
CA VAL A 90 -2.77 4.43 -2.36
C VAL A 90 -2.97 5.64 -3.27
N TYR A 91 -4.18 6.16 -3.28
CA TYR A 91 -4.55 7.33 -4.09
C TYR A 91 -5.00 8.43 -3.16
N TRP A 92 -4.64 9.67 -3.45
CA TRP A 92 -5.09 10.78 -2.61
C TRP A 92 -5.12 12.10 -3.36
N ASN A 93 -5.88 13.04 -2.78
CA ASN A 93 -5.90 14.44 -3.20
C ASN A 93 -5.45 15.29 -2.04
N ILE A 94 -4.90 16.45 -2.34
CA ILE A 94 -4.41 17.39 -1.34
C ILE A 94 -5.17 18.70 -1.46
N LYS A 95 -5.57 19.24 -0.32
CA LYS A 95 -6.15 20.57 -0.24
C LYS A 95 -5.61 21.24 1.02
N ASP A 96 -5.00 22.41 0.87
CA ASP A 96 -4.41 23.14 1.98
C ASP A 96 -3.42 22.27 2.78
N ASP A 97 -2.56 21.56 2.05
CA ASP A 97 -1.54 20.68 2.61
C ASP A 97 -2.09 19.49 3.40
N LYS A 98 -3.39 19.23 3.31
CA LYS A 98 -4.03 18.12 4.00
C LYS A 98 -4.66 17.17 3.01
N ILE A 99 -4.82 15.93 3.44
CA ILE A 99 -5.46 14.92 2.61
C ILE A 99 -6.95 15.23 2.55
N SER A 100 -7.46 15.44 1.33
CA SER A 100 -8.88 15.72 1.12
C SER A 100 -9.67 14.53 0.62
N ALA A 101 -9.01 13.55 0.03
CA ALA A 101 -9.60 12.29 -0.39
C ALA A 101 -8.51 11.23 -0.34
N LEU A 102 -8.88 10.00 -0.02
CA LEU A 102 -7.90 8.94 0.18
C LEU A 102 -8.53 7.59 -0.12
N LYS A 103 -7.80 6.72 -0.79
CA LYS A 103 -8.27 5.37 -1.08
C LYS A 103 -7.09 4.42 -1.18
N GLY A 104 -7.24 3.24 -0.60
CA GLY A 104 -6.29 2.17 -0.76
C GLY A 104 -6.88 1.06 -1.60
N THR A 105 -6.07 0.43 -2.45
CA THR A 105 -6.50 -0.72 -3.24
C THR A 105 -5.42 -1.81 -3.17
N TYR A 106 -5.87 -3.05 -3.30
CA TYR A 106 -4.98 -4.19 -3.37
C TYR A 106 -5.41 -5.05 -4.54
N SER A 107 -4.44 -5.53 -5.30
CA SER A 107 -4.73 -6.44 -6.40
C SER A 107 -3.71 -7.56 -6.45
N LEU A 108 -4.14 -8.72 -6.95
CA LEU A 108 -3.27 -9.86 -7.15
C LEU A 108 -3.41 -10.28 -8.61
N VAL A 109 -2.28 -10.39 -9.30
CA VAL A 109 -2.26 -10.82 -10.69
C VAL A 109 -1.39 -12.07 -10.76
N CYS A 110 -1.91 -13.12 -11.39
CA CYS A 110 -1.18 -14.38 -11.52
C CYS A 110 -1.01 -14.74 -12.99
N LEU A 111 0.07 -15.42 -13.31
CA LEU A 111 0.35 -15.86 -14.68
C LEU A 111 -0.52 -17.04 -15.07
#